data_0aa4aa3fcb6f371c6d509577b42fae8c
#
_entry.id   0aa4aa3fcb6f371c6d509577b42fae8c
#
_cell.length_a   1.000
_cell.length_b   1.000
_cell.length_c   1.000
_cell.angle_alpha   90.00
_cell.angle_beta   90.00
_cell.angle_gamma   90.00
#
_symmetry.space_group_name_H-M   'P 1'
#
loop_
_entity.id
_entity.type
_entity.pdbx_description
1 polymer ?
#
loop_
_entity_poly.entity_id
_entity_poly.type
_entity_poly.pdbx_seq_one_letter_code
_entity_poly.pdbx_strand_id
1 'polypeptide(L)'
;MDINSKIVAKVGLSVITEDEVDAMVAALAQRGQNYNTPEGRKAILDQLVNKHLFLSEAKKNFYEADPAFKAELAKLKDDMLANFAIEKTLSAVKVSDAEMLKFYEEHKSEMVSGETVEASHILVDSEEQANEILAEIKAETISFEDAAQKYSSCPSSAKGGALGEFGRGQMVPEFDSAVFAMNVGEVSEPVKTQFGYHLIKLTNKKEAAEVPFEQVKPQLMQSLLSEKQRNAYNSKINQLKIMFPVDIF
;
A
#
# COMPACT_ATOMS: atom_id res chain seq x y z
N MET A 1 -16.73 -23.05 19.51
CA MET A 1 -16.28 -24.38 19.04
C MET A 1 -17.45 -25.02 18.34
N ASP A 2 -17.33 -25.25 17.05
CA ASP A 2 -18.37 -25.96 16.32
C ASP A 2 -18.40 -27.42 16.81
N ILE A 3 -19.59 -27.88 17.25
CA ILE A 3 -19.79 -29.20 17.86
C ILE A 3 -19.56 -30.34 16.82
N ASN A 4 -19.31 -29.99 15.57
CA ASN A 4 -19.15 -30.94 14.44
C ASN A 4 -17.70 -31.03 13.92
N SER A 5 -16.72 -30.37 14.53
CA SER A 5 -15.35 -30.45 14.01
C SER A 5 -14.75 -31.86 14.24
N LYS A 6 -14.12 -32.39 13.20
CA LYS A 6 -13.51 -33.73 13.22
C LYS A 6 -12.34 -33.74 14.21
N ILE A 7 -12.36 -34.73 15.13
CA ILE A 7 -11.24 -34.97 16.05
C ILE A 7 -10.10 -35.64 15.27
N VAL A 8 -8.92 -35.02 15.29
CA VAL A 8 -7.70 -35.49 14.62
C VAL A 8 -6.66 -36.07 15.57
N ALA A 9 -6.73 -35.73 16.87
CA ALA A 9 -5.91 -36.39 17.91
C ALA A 9 -6.55 -36.28 19.29
N LYS A 10 -6.10 -37.13 20.23
CA LYS A 10 -6.45 -37.07 21.66
C LYS A 10 -5.21 -37.12 22.51
N VAL A 11 -5.15 -36.25 23.53
CA VAL A 11 -4.10 -36.22 24.55
C VAL A 11 -4.75 -36.24 25.92
N GLY A 12 -4.77 -37.44 26.53
CA GLY A 12 -5.53 -37.68 27.77
C GLY A 12 -7.04 -37.40 27.55
N LEU A 13 -7.58 -36.44 28.29
CA LEU A 13 -8.97 -35.98 28.16
C LEU A 13 -9.15 -34.84 27.14
N SER A 14 -8.06 -34.25 26.67
CA SER A 14 -8.10 -33.18 25.67
C SER A 14 -8.22 -33.76 24.27
N VAL A 15 -9.03 -33.13 23.43
CA VAL A 15 -9.14 -33.43 22.00
C VAL A 15 -8.53 -32.29 21.19
N ILE A 16 -7.91 -32.65 20.05
CA ILE A 16 -7.43 -31.71 19.05
C ILE A 16 -8.31 -31.90 17.83
N THR A 17 -8.85 -30.80 17.33
CA THR A 17 -9.77 -30.80 16.20
C THR A 17 -9.10 -30.34 14.91
N GLU A 18 -9.72 -30.66 13.78
CA GLU A 18 -9.25 -30.18 12.47
C GLU A 18 -9.29 -28.65 12.40
N ASP A 19 -10.29 -28.00 13.02
CA ASP A 19 -10.40 -26.53 13.11
C ASP A 19 -9.20 -25.92 13.83
N GLU A 20 -8.65 -26.55 14.88
CA GLU A 20 -7.44 -26.04 15.57
C GLU A 20 -6.21 -26.11 14.66
N VAL A 21 -6.09 -27.17 13.86
CA VAL A 21 -5.02 -27.30 12.86
C VAL A 21 -5.20 -26.22 11.80
N ASP A 22 -6.41 -26.03 11.27
CA ASP A 22 -6.73 -25.03 10.26
C ASP A 22 -6.44 -23.60 10.74
N ALA A 23 -6.87 -23.28 11.97
CA ALA A 23 -6.61 -21.98 12.58
C ALA A 23 -5.12 -21.70 12.71
N MET A 24 -4.31 -22.69 13.10
CA MET A 24 -2.87 -22.52 13.23
C MET A 24 -2.19 -22.40 11.86
N VAL A 25 -2.59 -23.19 10.86
CA VAL A 25 -2.12 -23.07 9.46
C VAL A 25 -2.45 -21.69 8.91
N ALA A 26 -3.67 -21.19 9.11
CA ALA A 26 -4.08 -19.87 8.65
C ALA A 26 -3.26 -18.72 9.32
N ALA A 27 -3.03 -18.83 10.64
CA ALA A 27 -2.24 -17.84 11.38
C ALA A 27 -0.76 -17.79 10.89
N LEU A 28 -0.19 -18.94 10.53
CA LEU A 28 1.17 -19.01 10.01
C LEU A 28 1.25 -18.54 8.54
N ALA A 29 0.20 -18.78 7.75
CA ALA A 29 0.10 -18.27 6.38
C ALA A 29 0.11 -16.74 6.33
N GLN A 30 -0.56 -16.06 7.27
CA GLN A 30 -0.50 -14.60 7.41
C GLN A 30 0.92 -14.05 7.69
N ARG A 31 1.82 -14.91 8.21
CA ARG A 31 3.23 -14.60 8.46
C ARG A 31 4.15 -15.03 7.30
N GLY A 32 3.58 -15.38 6.14
CA GLY A 32 4.32 -15.81 4.95
C GLY A 32 4.83 -17.26 5.00
N GLN A 33 4.36 -18.08 5.96
CA GLN A 33 4.77 -19.49 6.10
C GLN A 33 3.69 -20.42 5.54
N ASN A 34 4.04 -21.23 4.56
CA ASN A 34 3.09 -22.16 3.94
C ASN A 34 3.16 -23.57 4.57
N TYR A 35 2.22 -23.84 5.46
CA TYR A 35 2.02 -25.17 6.06
C TYR A 35 0.78 -25.90 5.52
N ASN A 36 0.16 -25.40 4.45
CA ASN A 36 -1.03 -26.01 3.85
C ASN A 36 -0.67 -27.17 2.89
N THR A 37 0.24 -28.03 3.33
CA THR A 37 0.60 -29.31 2.68
C THR A 37 0.35 -30.46 3.65
N PRO A 38 0.22 -31.71 3.20
CA PRO A 38 0.05 -32.86 4.09
C PRO A 38 1.14 -32.94 5.18
N GLU A 39 2.39 -32.74 4.81
CA GLU A 39 3.55 -32.75 5.71
C GLU A 39 3.53 -31.56 6.67
N GLY A 40 3.18 -30.37 6.15
CA GLY A 40 3.06 -29.15 6.96
C GLY A 40 1.93 -29.28 7.98
N ARG A 41 0.76 -29.75 7.57
CA ARG A 41 -0.37 -29.99 8.49
C ARG A 41 -0.04 -31.04 9.55
N LYS A 42 0.71 -32.10 9.20
CA LYS A 42 1.20 -33.08 10.16
C LYS A 42 2.15 -32.44 11.18
N ALA A 43 3.09 -31.62 10.74
CA ALA A 43 4.00 -30.90 11.65
C ALA A 43 3.23 -29.96 12.61
N ILE A 44 2.18 -29.28 12.14
CA ILE A 44 1.29 -28.48 12.99
C ILE A 44 0.55 -29.33 13.99
N LEU A 45 0.01 -30.50 13.57
CA LEU A 45 -0.64 -31.44 14.48
C LEU A 45 0.32 -31.92 15.57
N ASP A 46 1.56 -32.27 15.23
CA ASP A 46 2.58 -32.69 16.18
C ASP A 46 2.90 -31.56 17.20
N GLN A 47 2.96 -30.31 16.75
CA GLN A 47 3.12 -29.16 17.65
C GLN A 47 1.93 -28.98 18.60
N LEU A 48 0.70 -29.14 18.10
CA LEU A 48 -0.51 -29.09 18.94
C LEU A 48 -0.53 -30.23 19.97
N VAL A 49 -0.17 -31.45 19.57
CA VAL A 49 -0.03 -32.59 20.49
C VAL A 49 0.97 -32.26 21.60
N ASN A 50 2.16 -31.78 21.25
CA ASN A 50 3.17 -31.38 22.24
C ASN A 50 2.65 -30.29 23.19
N LYS A 51 1.97 -29.27 22.67
CA LYS A 51 1.33 -28.23 23.48
C LYS A 51 0.33 -28.82 24.48
N HIS A 52 -0.53 -29.74 24.04
CA HIS A 52 -1.53 -30.39 24.90
C HIS A 52 -0.91 -31.31 25.94
N LEU A 53 0.25 -31.96 25.63
CA LEU A 53 1.01 -32.75 26.60
C LEU A 53 1.53 -31.85 27.74
N PHE A 54 2.22 -30.73 27.40
CA PHE A 54 2.69 -29.78 28.40
C PHE A 54 1.56 -29.11 29.20
N LEU A 55 0.41 -28.81 28.54
CA LEU A 55 -0.76 -28.29 29.23
C LEU A 55 -1.32 -29.29 30.24
N SER A 56 -1.33 -30.57 29.87
CA SER A 56 -1.80 -31.64 30.76
C SER A 56 -0.86 -31.83 31.96
N GLU A 57 0.44 -31.75 31.76
CA GLU A 57 1.46 -31.74 32.80
C GLU A 57 1.29 -30.56 33.74
N ALA A 58 1.15 -29.34 33.17
CA ALA A 58 0.98 -28.11 33.95
C ALA A 58 -0.28 -28.18 34.86
N LYS A 59 -1.37 -28.70 34.32
CA LYS A 59 -2.61 -28.90 35.11
C LYS A 59 -2.43 -29.92 36.20
N LYS A 60 -1.77 -31.06 35.90
CA LYS A 60 -1.49 -32.11 36.88
C LYS A 60 -0.61 -31.62 38.04
N ASN A 61 0.34 -30.74 37.75
CA ASN A 61 1.27 -30.17 38.71
C ASN A 61 0.78 -28.87 39.36
N PHE A 62 -0.48 -28.46 39.08
CA PHE A 62 -1.10 -27.25 39.63
C PHE A 62 -0.30 -25.96 39.37
N TYR A 63 0.35 -25.82 38.20
CA TYR A 63 1.11 -24.61 37.85
C TYR A 63 0.24 -23.35 37.80
N GLU A 64 -1.08 -23.49 37.66
CA GLU A 64 -2.01 -22.37 37.78
C GLU A 64 -1.98 -21.72 39.21
N ALA A 65 -1.50 -22.46 40.22
CA ALA A 65 -1.34 -21.95 41.59
C ALA A 65 0.00 -21.24 41.82
N ASP A 66 0.95 -21.39 40.89
CA ASP A 66 2.26 -20.77 40.98
C ASP A 66 2.16 -19.25 41.04
N PRO A 67 2.87 -18.58 41.99
CA PRO A 67 2.81 -17.13 42.12
C PRO A 67 3.30 -16.37 40.88
N ALA A 68 4.33 -16.89 40.20
CA ALA A 68 4.84 -16.25 39.00
C ALA A 68 3.84 -16.33 37.84
N PHE A 69 3.20 -17.49 37.66
CA PHE A 69 2.13 -17.65 36.67
C PHE A 69 0.95 -16.73 36.95
N LYS A 70 0.52 -16.64 38.22
CA LYS A 70 -0.58 -15.74 38.62
C LYS A 70 -0.27 -14.27 38.37
N ALA A 71 0.98 -13.86 38.66
CA ALA A 71 1.39 -12.48 38.42
C ALA A 71 1.37 -12.15 36.92
N GLU A 72 1.87 -13.05 36.04
CA GLU A 72 1.86 -12.86 34.60
C GLU A 72 0.44 -12.90 34.04
N LEU A 73 -0.40 -13.81 34.52
CA LEU A 73 -1.82 -13.88 34.12
C LEU A 73 -2.59 -12.60 34.48
N ALA A 74 -2.34 -12.06 35.68
CA ALA A 74 -2.96 -10.81 36.14
C ALA A 74 -2.56 -9.65 35.19
N LYS A 75 -1.28 -9.52 34.87
CA LYS A 75 -0.77 -8.51 33.94
C LYS A 75 -1.41 -8.65 32.55
N LEU A 76 -1.40 -9.85 31.98
CA LEU A 76 -2.02 -10.13 30.68
C LEU A 76 -3.52 -9.81 30.67
N LYS A 77 -4.23 -10.11 31.78
CA LYS A 77 -5.64 -9.77 31.94
C LYS A 77 -5.87 -8.26 31.92
N ASP A 78 -5.04 -7.49 32.65
CA ASP A 78 -5.18 -6.03 32.72
C ASP A 78 -4.86 -5.38 31.37
N ASP A 79 -3.79 -5.83 30.68
CA ASP A 79 -3.44 -5.38 29.34
C ASP A 79 -4.56 -5.68 28.33
N MET A 80 -5.13 -6.89 28.39
CA MET A 80 -6.25 -7.30 27.53
C MET A 80 -7.50 -6.46 27.81
N LEU A 81 -7.81 -6.18 29.08
CA LEU A 81 -8.95 -5.37 29.48
C LEU A 81 -8.81 -3.93 29.00
N ALA A 82 -7.61 -3.35 29.13
CA ALA A 82 -7.31 -2.00 28.66
C ALA A 82 -7.48 -1.92 27.12
N ASN A 83 -6.89 -2.86 26.39
CA ASN A 83 -7.00 -2.93 24.93
C ASN A 83 -8.46 -3.11 24.49
N PHE A 84 -9.22 -3.95 25.15
CA PHE A 84 -10.65 -4.15 24.86
C PHE A 84 -11.46 -2.87 25.09
N ALA A 85 -11.17 -2.10 26.14
CA ALA A 85 -11.84 -0.82 26.37
C ALA A 85 -11.50 0.23 25.30
N ILE A 86 -10.25 0.26 24.85
CA ILE A 86 -9.82 1.10 23.71
C ILE A 86 -10.57 0.69 22.45
N GLU A 87 -10.57 -0.59 22.11
CA GLU A 87 -11.25 -1.13 20.93
C GLU A 87 -12.75 -0.80 20.95
N LYS A 88 -13.41 -0.94 22.08
CA LYS A 88 -14.82 -0.55 22.26
C LYS A 88 -15.05 0.94 21.95
N THR A 89 -14.12 1.79 22.33
CA THR A 89 -14.21 3.23 22.04
C THR A 89 -14.03 3.50 20.54
N LEU A 90 -13.05 2.85 19.90
CA LEU A 90 -12.72 3.08 18.49
C LEU A 90 -13.71 2.42 17.53
N SER A 91 -14.22 1.23 17.85
CA SER A 91 -15.19 0.50 17.00
C SER A 91 -16.58 1.18 16.94
N ALA A 92 -16.89 2.02 17.90
CA ALA A 92 -18.10 2.82 17.91
C ALA A 92 -18.06 3.96 16.86
N VAL A 93 -16.86 4.35 16.43
CA VAL A 93 -16.66 5.43 15.46
C VAL A 93 -17.03 4.94 14.07
N LYS A 94 -17.86 5.71 13.37
CA LYS A 94 -18.28 5.45 12.01
C LYS A 94 -18.09 6.70 11.15
N VAL A 95 -17.86 6.47 9.88
CA VAL A 95 -17.89 7.50 8.84
C VAL A 95 -19.01 7.14 7.88
N SER A 96 -19.90 8.08 7.63
CA SER A 96 -21.01 7.90 6.69
C SER A 96 -20.63 8.39 5.28
N ASP A 97 -21.33 7.89 4.27
CA ASP A 97 -21.17 8.37 2.89
C ASP A 97 -21.43 9.88 2.77
N ALA A 98 -22.40 10.39 3.54
CA ALA A 98 -22.70 11.82 3.56
C ALA A 98 -21.53 12.68 4.09
N GLU A 99 -20.83 12.21 5.11
CA GLU A 99 -19.63 12.90 5.64
C GLU A 99 -18.48 12.87 4.62
N MET A 100 -18.27 11.73 3.97
CA MET A 100 -17.25 11.60 2.92
C MET A 100 -17.54 12.51 1.73
N LEU A 101 -18.81 12.55 1.28
CA LEU A 101 -19.24 13.41 0.18
C LEU A 101 -19.07 14.89 0.54
N LYS A 102 -19.49 15.28 1.74
CA LYS A 102 -19.29 16.65 2.23
C LYS A 102 -17.83 17.04 2.24
N PHE A 103 -16.96 16.20 2.79
CA PHE A 103 -15.53 16.44 2.82
C PHE A 103 -14.95 16.57 1.41
N TYR A 104 -15.37 15.68 0.50
CA TYR A 104 -14.97 15.73 -0.89
C TYR A 104 -15.38 17.06 -1.55
N GLU A 105 -16.62 17.50 -1.41
CA GLU A 105 -17.10 18.77 -2.01
C GLU A 105 -16.36 19.99 -1.45
N GLU A 106 -15.98 19.96 -0.19
CA GLU A 106 -15.21 21.03 0.45
C GLU A 106 -13.74 21.10 0.02
N HIS A 107 -13.16 19.95 -0.45
CA HIS A 107 -11.72 19.81 -0.76
C HIS A 107 -11.44 19.32 -2.20
N LYS A 108 -12.44 19.23 -3.05
CA LYS A 108 -12.28 18.64 -4.40
C LYS A 108 -11.28 19.39 -5.28
N SER A 109 -11.11 20.70 -5.06
CA SER A 109 -10.09 21.48 -5.76
C SER A 109 -8.64 21.11 -5.39
N GLU A 110 -8.45 20.43 -4.25
CA GLU A 110 -7.16 19.88 -3.81
C GLU A 110 -6.99 18.42 -4.24
N MET A 111 -8.10 17.75 -4.60
CA MET A 111 -8.14 16.36 -5.07
C MET A 111 -8.12 16.31 -6.59
N VAL A 112 -7.03 16.79 -7.17
CA VAL A 112 -6.83 16.79 -8.63
C VAL A 112 -5.82 15.73 -9.03
N SER A 113 -6.07 15.07 -10.18
CA SER A 113 -5.04 14.27 -10.82
C SER A 113 -3.93 15.20 -11.32
N GLY A 114 -2.68 14.76 -11.21
CA GLY A 114 -1.60 15.49 -11.86
C GLY A 114 -1.79 15.56 -13.39
N GLU A 115 -1.26 16.60 -14.00
CA GLU A 115 -1.10 16.65 -15.46
C GLU A 115 -0.18 15.52 -15.89
N THR A 116 -0.56 14.74 -16.92
CA THR A 116 0.26 13.68 -17.50
C THR A 116 0.40 13.87 -19.02
N VAL A 117 1.52 13.42 -19.53
CA VAL A 117 1.82 13.44 -20.95
C VAL A 117 2.31 12.07 -21.41
N GLU A 118 2.07 11.75 -22.69
CA GLU A 118 2.67 10.61 -23.35
C GLU A 118 3.54 11.15 -24.49
N ALA A 119 4.82 10.78 -24.48
CA ALA A 119 5.79 11.32 -25.41
C ALA A 119 6.77 10.25 -25.89
N SER A 120 7.37 10.54 -27.03
CA SER A 120 8.54 9.84 -27.57
C SER A 120 9.72 10.79 -27.63
N HIS A 121 10.95 10.28 -27.55
CA HIS A 121 12.13 11.11 -27.68
C HIS A 121 13.25 10.46 -28.50
N ILE A 122 14.10 11.30 -29.04
CA ILE A 122 15.38 10.96 -29.70
C ILE A 122 16.48 11.62 -28.90
N LEU A 123 17.48 10.86 -28.44
CA LEU A 123 18.64 11.38 -27.71
C LEU A 123 19.88 11.27 -28.58
N VAL A 124 20.58 12.37 -28.74
CA VAL A 124 21.85 12.46 -29.50
C VAL A 124 22.88 13.30 -28.74
N ASP A 125 24.15 13.22 -29.14
CA ASP A 125 25.27 13.82 -28.43
C ASP A 125 25.46 15.30 -28.74
N SER A 126 25.03 15.78 -29.94
CA SER A 126 25.25 17.17 -30.34
C SER A 126 23.98 17.87 -30.85
N GLU A 127 23.97 19.19 -30.70
CA GLU A 127 22.89 20.05 -31.19
C GLU A 127 22.77 20.05 -32.73
N GLU A 128 23.91 19.99 -33.43
CA GLU A 128 23.97 19.93 -34.88
C GLU A 128 23.25 18.67 -35.37
N GLN A 129 23.55 17.50 -34.78
CA GLN A 129 22.90 16.23 -35.13
C GLN A 129 21.40 16.27 -34.84
N ALA A 130 20.99 16.85 -33.71
CA ALA A 130 19.57 17.01 -33.39
C ALA A 130 18.85 17.89 -34.41
N ASN A 131 19.46 18.99 -34.84
CA ASN A 131 18.92 19.88 -35.87
C ASN A 131 18.82 19.23 -37.25
N GLU A 132 19.81 18.42 -37.65
CA GLU A 132 19.76 17.64 -38.92
C GLU A 132 18.59 16.66 -38.89
N ILE A 133 18.43 15.90 -37.81
CA ILE A 133 17.33 14.94 -37.67
C ILE A 133 15.97 15.66 -37.62
N LEU A 134 15.88 16.78 -36.94
CA LEU A 134 14.67 17.59 -36.91
C LEU A 134 14.28 18.11 -38.30
N ALA A 135 15.28 18.50 -39.13
CA ALA A 135 15.05 18.91 -40.50
C ALA A 135 14.53 17.75 -41.40
N GLU A 136 15.08 16.54 -41.21
CA GLU A 136 14.59 15.34 -41.91
C GLU A 136 13.15 15.01 -41.54
N ILE A 137 12.80 15.14 -40.23
CA ILE A 137 11.45 14.89 -39.74
C ILE A 137 10.47 15.97 -40.25
N LYS A 138 10.86 17.26 -40.21
CA LYS A 138 10.03 18.38 -40.70
C LYS A 138 9.83 18.31 -42.24
N ALA A 139 10.79 17.74 -42.97
CA ALA A 139 10.68 17.51 -44.41
C ALA A 139 9.93 16.21 -44.75
N GLU A 140 9.44 15.48 -43.77
CA GLU A 140 8.73 14.18 -43.88
C GLU A 140 9.55 13.11 -44.66
N THR A 141 10.88 13.24 -44.68
CA THR A 141 11.78 12.26 -45.34
C THR A 141 12.00 11.03 -44.46
N ILE A 142 11.78 11.17 -43.15
CA ILE A 142 11.81 10.07 -42.18
C ILE A 142 10.72 10.29 -41.11
N SER A 143 10.12 9.21 -40.62
CA SER A 143 9.21 9.29 -39.49
C SER A 143 9.98 9.53 -38.18
N PHE A 144 9.33 10.11 -37.15
CA PHE A 144 9.96 10.29 -35.85
C PHE A 144 10.40 8.96 -35.24
N GLU A 145 9.59 7.93 -35.38
CA GLU A 145 9.80 6.58 -34.88
C GLU A 145 11.01 5.91 -35.56
N ASP A 146 11.14 6.04 -36.89
CA ASP A 146 12.29 5.52 -37.66
C ASP A 146 13.57 6.32 -37.36
N ALA A 147 13.46 7.62 -37.17
CA ALA A 147 14.57 8.48 -36.76
C ALA A 147 15.05 8.10 -35.34
N ALA A 148 14.13 7.81 -34.41
CA ALA A 148 14.48 7.31 -33.08
C ALA A 148 15.24 5.98 -33.16
N GLN A 149 14.77 5.03 -33.96
CA GLN A 149 15.44 3.74 -34.13
C GLN A 149 16.84 3.88 -34.79
N LYS A 150 17.00 4.81 -35.70
CA LYS A 150 18.23 5.00 -36.47
C LYS A 150 19.29 5.80 -35.71
N TYR A 151 18.88 6.83 -34.97
CA TYR A 151 19.81 7.83 -34.47
C TYR A 151 19.87 7.92 -32.95
N SER A 152 18.83 7.48 -32.22
CA SER A 152 18.78 7.67 -30.77
C SER A 152 19.70 6.74 -30.01
N SER A 153 20.49 7.28 -29.14
CA SER A 153 21.35 6.54 -28.20
C SER A 153 20.59 5.95 -27.00
N CYS A 154 19.31 6.33 -26.80
CA CYS A 154 18.51 5.85 -25.69
C CYS A 154 17.96 4.44 -25.96
N PRO A 155 17.87 3.54 -24.93
CA PRO A 155 17.24 2.21 -25.06
C PRO A 155 15.80 2.23 -25.59
N SER A 156 15.05 3.33 -25.41
CA SER A 156 13.70 3.50 -25.97
C SER A 156 13.68 3.52 -27.49
N SER A 157 14.81 3.72 -28.16
CA SER A 157 14.95 3.72 -29.62
C SER A 157 14.32 2.47 -30.25
N ALA A 158 14.49 1.29 -29.66
CA ALA A 158 13.90 0.03 -30.12
C ALA A 158 12.37 0.04 -30.23
N LYS A 159 11.72 0.99 -29.53
CA LYS A 159 10.26 1.21 -29.56
C LYS A 159 9.90 2.56 -30.17
N GLY A 160 10.70 3.05 -31.12
CA GLY A 160 10.47 4.35 -31.77
C GLY A 160 10.61 5.55 -30.82
N GLY A 161 11.40 5.41 -29.73
CA GLY A 161 11.62 6.45 -28.74
C GLY A 161 10.53 6.57 -27.68
N ALA A 162 9.50 5.71 -27.66
CA ALA A 162 8.36 5.80 -26.75
C ALA A 162 8.76 5.70 -25.27
N LEU A 163 8.30 6.67 -24.45
CA LEU A 163 8.51 6.75 -23.01
C LEU A 163 7.28 6.29 -22.22
N GLY A 164 6.11 6.19 -22.88
CA GLY A 164 4.84 5.95 -22.22
C GLY A 164 4.28 7.22 -21.54
N GLU A 165 3.28 7.03 -20.69
CA GLU A 165 2.63 8.11 -19.92
C GLU A 165 3.44 8.40 -18.64
N PHE A 166 3.68 9.69 -18.37
CA PHE A 166 4.37 10.14 -17.17
C PHE A 166 3.84 11.52 -16.72
N GLY A 167 3.98 11.79 -15.41
CA GLY A 167 3.61 13.07 -14.79
C GLY A 167 4.81 14.01 -14.62
N ARG A 168 4.53 15.23 -14.19
CA ARG A 168 5.56 16.22 -13.89
C ARG A 168 6.54 15.71 -12.82
N GLY A 169 7.82 16.09 -13.00
CA GLY A 169 8.91 15.74 -12.08
C GLY A 169 9.43 14.30 -12.21
N GLN A 170 8.94 13.51 -13.16
CA GLN A 170 9.46 12.16 -13.43
C GLN A 170 10.64 12.17 -14.41
N MET A 171 10.81 13.25 -15.15
CA MET A 171 11.94 13.46 -16.07
C MET A 171 12.87 14.54 -15.54
N VAL A 172 14.05 14.70 -16.17
CA VAL A 172 14.96 15.80 -15.84
C VAL A 172 14.30 17.15 -16.11
N PRO A 173 14.61 18.20 -15.31
CA PRO A 173 13.86 19.46 -15.33
C PRO A 173 13.73 20.14 -16.68
N GLU A 174 14.77 20.08 -17.51
CA GLU A 174 14.80 20.68 -18.85
C GLU A 174 13.83 19.95 -19.79
N PHE A 175 13.82 18.61 -19.75
CA PHE A 175 12.91 17.79 -20.54
C PHE A 175 11.47 17.99 -20.07
N ASP A 176 11.23 17.95 -18.75
CA ASP A 176 9.91 18.17 -18.13
C ASP A 176 9.32 19.51 -18.55
N SER A 177 10.10 20.58 -18.41
CA SER A 177 9.66 21.93 -18.79
C SER A 177 9.29 22.03 -20.27
N ALA A 178 10.08 21.39 -21.15
CA ALA A 178 9.83 21.42 -22.58
C ALA A 178 8.55 20.63 -22.93
N VAL A 179 8.45 19.37 -22.51
CA VAL A 179 7.35 18.48 -22.95
C VAL A 179 5.99 18.97 -22.46
N PHE A 180 5.89 19.50 -21.23
CA PHE A 180 4.63 20.00 -20.69
C PHE A 180 4.20 21.36 -21.30
N ALA A 181 5.12 22.10 -21.96
CA ALA A 181 4.80 23.32 -22.68
C ALA A 181 4.32 23.06 -24.13
N MET A 182 4.51 21.84 -24.65
CA MET A 182 4.18 21.48 -26.03
C MET A 182 2.68 21.21 -26.23
N ASN A 183 2.27 21.26 -27.50
CA ASN A 183 0.95 20.82 -27.97
C ASN A 183 1.03 19.38 -28.49
N VAL A 184 -0.09 18.66 -28.39
CA VAL A 184 -0.17 17.28 -28.93
C VAL A 184 0.10 17.27 -30.43
N GLY A 185 0.97 16.36 -30.86
CA GLY A 185 1.45 16.23 -32.26
C GLY A 185 2.68 17.06 -32.58
N GLU A 186 3.13 17.92 -31.69
CA GLU A 186 4.30 18.78 -31.87
C GLU A 186 5.60 17.98 -31.64
N VAL A 187 6.64 18.34 -32.42
CA VAL A 187 8.03 17.92 -32.20
C VAL A 187 8.83 19.15 -31.74
N SER A 188 9.55 18.99 -30.64
CA SER A 188 10.32 20.09 -30.04
C SER A 188 11.53 20.49 -30.89
N GLU A 189 12.02 21.70 -30.70
CA GLU A 189 13.41 22.04 -30.99
C GLU A 189 14.35 21.21 -30.09
N PRO A 190 15.67 21.14 -30.37
CA PRO A 190 16.62 20.41 -29.54
C PRO A 190 16.63 20.90 -28.09
N VAL A 191 16.30 20.02 -27.13
CA VAL A 191 16.30 20.28 -25.70
C VAL A 191 17.58 19.73 -25.09
N LYS A 192 18.42 20.60 -24.56
CA LYS A 192 19.68 20.21 -23.92
C LYS A 192 19.43 19.72 -22.49
N THR A 193 20.02 18.57 -22.15
CA THR A 193 20.06 18.02 -20.78
C THR A 193 21.48 17.55 -20.45
N GLN A 194 21.67 17.02 -19.23
CA GLN A 194 22.95 16.40 -18.85
C GLN A 194 23.30 15.14 -19.68
N PHE A 195 22.34 14.55 -20.39
CA PHE A 195 22.52 13.33 -21.18
C PHE A 195 22.82 13.60 -22.66
N GLY A 196 22.67 14.83 -23.14
CA GLY A 196 22.78 15.23 -24.53
C GLY A 196 21.63 16.11 -24.98
N TYR A 197 21.28 16.02 -26.25
CA TYR A 197 20.21 16.78 -26.89
C TYR A 197 19.03 15.87 -27.20
N HIS A 198 17.84 16.28 -26.81
CA HIS A 198 16.60 15.55 -27.03
C HIS A 198 15.73 16.24 -28.07
N LEU A 199 15.20 15.48 -29.03
CA LEU A 199 14.00 15.85 -29.76
C LEU A 199 12.83 15.13 -29.11
N ILE A 200 11.75 15.83 -28.80
CA ILE A 200 10.59 15.30 -28.09
C ILE A 200 9.37 15.41 -28.99
N LYS A 201 8.61 14.32 -29.14
CA LYS A 201 7.32 14.31 -29.83
C LYS A 201 6.24 14.04 -28.79
N LEU A 202 5.35 15.01 -28.58
CA LEU A 202 4.22 14.85 -27.66
C LEU A 202 3.08 14.14 -28.39
N THR A 203 2.68 12.96 -27.90
CA THR A 203 1.63 12.15 -28.52
C THR A 203 0.29 12.27 -27.85
N ASN A 204 0.28 12.52 -26.52
CA ASN A 204 -0.94 12.73 -25.76
C ASN A 204 -0.68 13.63 -24.56
N LYS A 205 -1.71 14.36 -24.11
CA LYS A 205 -1.67 15.25 -22.94
C LYS A 205 -3.00 15.17 -22.22
N LYS A 206 -2.94 14.85 -20.93
CA LYS A 206 -4.10 14.88 -20.04
C LYS A 206 -3.89 16.01 -19.05
N GLU A 207 -4.77 16.97 -19.06
CA GLU A 207 -4.74 18.05 -18.09
C GLU A 207 -5.10 17.54 -16.70
N ALA A 208 -4.66 18.26 -15.68
CA ALA A 208 -5.08 18.02 -14.32
C ALA A 208 -6.61 18.17 -14.23
N ALA A 209 -7.26 17.19 -13.66
CA ALA A 209 -8.71 17.17 -13.50
C ALA A 209 -9.10 16.75 -12.09
N GLU A 210 -10.27 17.21 -11.63
CA GLU A 210 -10.81 16.74 -10.35
C GLU A 210 -10.97 15.22 -10.39
N VAL A 211 -10.44 14.52 -9.38
CA VAL A 211 -10.59 13.08 -9.27
C VAL A 211 -12.01 12.76 -8.81
N PRO A 212 -12.79 11.93 -9.51
CA PRO A 212 -14.16 11.61 -9.13
C PRO A 212 -14.26 11.02 -7.72
N PHE A 213 -15.32 11.37 -7.00
CA PHE A 213 -15.59 10.90 -5.62
C PHE A 213 -15.43 9.39 -5.45
N GLU A 214 -15.97 8.59 -6.38
CA GLU A 214 -15.90 7.13 -6.30
C GLU A 214 -14.46 6.58 -6.30
N GLN A 215 -13.52 7.29 -6.95
CA GLN A 215 -12.11 6.88 -6.97
C GLN A 215 -11.39 7.20 -5.66
N VAL A 216 -11.72 8.31 -5.01
CA VAL A 216 -11.10 8.73 -3.75
C VAL A 216 -11.83 8.20 -2.53
N LYS A 217 -13.07 7.72 -2.67
CA LYS A 217 -13.93 7.25 -1.58
C LYS A 217 -13.25 6.25 -0.62
N PRO A 218 -12.53 5.20 -1.08
CA PRO A 218 -11.86 4.27 -0.18
C PRO A 218 -10.78 4.93 0.67
N GLN A 219 -10.02 5.83 0.07
CA GLN A 219 -8.95 6.57 0.75
C GLN A 219 -9.52 7.59 1.73
N LEU A 220 -10.59 8.32 1.34
CA LEU A 220 -11.31 9.24 2.21
C LEU A 220 -11.90 8.51 3.42
N MET A 221 -12.52 7.35 3.20
CA MET A 221 -13.06 6.52 4.28
C MET A 221 -11.98 6.20 5.32
N GLN A 222 -10.82 5.73 4.87
CA GLN A 222 -9.72 5.37 5.76
C GLN A 222 -9.16 6.59 6.49
N SER A 223 -8.95 7.70 5.80
CA SER A 223 -8.41 8.94 6.36
C SER A 223 -9.35 9.54 7.41
N LEU A 224 -10.62 9.74 7.05
CA LEU A 224 -11.62 10.30 7.97
C LEU A 224 -11.90 9.39 9.17
N LEU A 225 -11.92 8.06 8.95
CA LEU A 225 -12.09 7.10 10.05
C LEU A 225 -10.92 7.19 11.03
N SER A 226 -9.69 7.22 10.52
CA SER A 226 -8.48 7.34 11.36
C SER A 226 -8.47 8.65 12.16
N GLU A 227 -8.85 9.75 11.54
CA GLU A 227 -8.94 11.05 12.21
C GLU A 227 -10.02 11.05 13.30
N LYS A 228 -11.22 10.57 12.98
CA LYS A 228 -12.34 10.48 13.95
C LYS A 228 -11.99 9.55 15.11
N GLN A 229 -11.33 8.43 14.85
CA GLN A 229 -10.87 7.51 15.90
C GLN A 229 -9.83 8.16 16.80
N ARG A 230 -8.85 8.90 16.24
CA ARG A 230 -7.88 9.67 17.02
C ARG A 230 -8.57 10.71 17.90
N ASN A 231 -9.55 11.43 17.37
CA ASN A 231 -10.30 12.43 18.12
C ASN A 231 -11.15 11.80 19.22
N ALA A 232 -11.81 10.66 18.92
CA ALA A 232 -12.57 9.91 19.92
C ALA A 232 -11.67 9.37 21.05
N TYR A 233 -10.50 8.84 20.70
CA TYR A 233 -9.50 8.38 21.67
C TYR A 233 -9.06 9.54 22.59
N ASN A 234 -8.65 10.67 22.03
CA ASN A 234 -8.18 11.82 22.80
C ASN A 234 -9.30 12.38 23.71
N SER A 235 -10.52 12.47 23.19
CA SER A 235 -11.68 12.91 23.96
C SER A 235 -11.94 11.95 25.13
N LYS A 236 -11.87 10.63 24.88
CA LYS A 236 -12.04 9.63 25.93
C LYS A 236 -10.95 9.72 26.98
N ILE A 237 -9.69 9.88 26.61
CA ILE A 237 -8.57 10.09 27.54
C ILE A 237 -8.81 11.32 28.41
N ASN A 238 -9.27 12.43 27.85
CA ASN A 238 -9.57 13.65 28.62
C ASN A 238 -10.69 13.40 29.64
N GLN A 239 -11.75 12.70 29.25
CA GLN A 239 -12.82 12.30 30.18
C GLN A 239 -12.29 11.40 31.30
N LEU A 240 -11.45 10.41 30.98
CA LEU A 240 -10.87 9.49 31.96
C LEU A 240 -9.94 10.21 32.94
N LYS A 241 -9.14 11.18 32.48
CA LYS A 241 -8.29 12.00 33.37
C LYS A 241 -9.08 12.84 34.39
N ILE A 242 -10.31 13.22 34.05
CA ILE A 242 -11.21 13.90 35.03
C ILE A 242 -11.73 12.90 36.06
N MET A 243 -12.04 11.68 35.62
CA MET A 243 -12.57 10.63 36.52
C MET A 243 -11.48 9.99 37.37
N PHE A 244 -10.29 9.88 36.85
CA PHE A 244 -9.13 9.24 37.49
C PHE A 244 -7.95 10.21 37.47
N PRO A 245 -7.72 10.97 38.56
CA PRO A 245 -6.60 11.91 38.66
C PRO A 245 -5.26 11.23 38.34
N VAL A 246 -4.41 11.92 37.60
CA VAL A 246 -3.11 11.41 37.14
C VAL A 246 -2.00 12.28 37.72
N ASP A 247 -1.15 11.69 38.53
CA ASP A 247 0.09 12.30 39.02
C ASP A 247 1.27 11.68 38.25
N ILE A 248 2.15 12.52 37.72
CA ILE A 248 3.37 12.10 37.01
C ILE A 248 4.55 12.60 37.84
N PHE A 249 5.44 11.70 38.23
CA PHE A 249 6.60 11.95 39.07
C PHE A 249 7.90 11.88 38.27
#